data_311c53353ae104000b29b311b1b3f2b1
#
_entry.id   311c53353ae104000b29b311b1b3f2b1
#
_cell.length_a   1.000
_cell.length_b   1.000
_cell.length_c   1.000
_cell.angle_alpha   90.00
_cell.angle_beta   90.00
_cell.angle_gamma   90.00
#
_symmetry.space_group_name_H-M   'P 1'
#
loop_
_entity.id
_entity.type
_entity.pdbx_description
1 polymer ?
#
loop_
_entity_poly.entity_id
_entity_poly.type
_entity_poly.pdbx_seq_one_letter_code
_entity_poly.pdbx_strand_id
1 'polypeptide(L)'
;MNPRRRPSRPVRVDPVMVAQRTASFTSRSIKKDAKIAGLRLAVSMVDLTTLEGKDSPGKIHALCRKAVCPDSTLGDLPSVAAVCVYPAMVRIAVEALEGTGVRTASVATGFPAGQTPLESRLDEVRSSVGEGADEIDMVISRGALLS
;
A
#
# COMPACT_ATOMS: atom_id res chain seq x y z
N MET A 1 5.53 -34.74 -15.76
CA MET A 1 5.20 -35.31 -14.44
C MET A 1 5.88 -34.43 -13.40
N ASN A 2 5.15 -33.55 -12.73
CA ASN A 2 5.72 -32.54 -11.83
C ASN A 2 5.87 -33.17 -10.43
N PRO A 3 7.05 -33.20 -9.81
CA PRO A 3 7.21 -33.79 -8.49
C PRO A 3 6.39 -32.97 -7.49
N ARG A 4 5.37 -33.59 -6.90
CA ARG A 4 4.52 -33.01 -5.88
C ARG A 4 5.42 -32.47 -4.76
N ARG A 5 5.48 -31.14 -4.60
CA ARG A 5 6.06 -30.53 -3.40
C ARG A 5 5.31 -31.11 -2.20
N ARG A 6 6.06 -31.77 -1.30
CA ARG A 6 5.50 -32.16 -0.01
C ARG A 6 4.97 -30.89 0.67
N PRO A 7 3.71 -30.91 1.18
CA PRO A 7 3.21 -29.78 1.93
C PRO A 7 4.19 -29.52 3.09
N SER A 8 4.69 -28.28 3.16
CA SER A 8 5.49 -27.84 4.29
C SER A 8 4.62 -27.98 5.55
N ARG A 9 5.16 -28.62 6.59
CA ARG A 9 4.46 -28.64 7.89
C ARG A 9 4.12 -27.21 8.29
N PRO A 10 2.86 -26.94 8.65
CA PRO A 10 2.50 -25.60 9.11
C PRO A 10 3.40 -25.24 10.30
N VAL A 11 4.00 -24.04 10.22
CA VAL A 11 4.78 -23.50 11.32
C VAL A 11 3.83 -23.33 12.51
N ARG A 12 4.12 -24.02 13.61
CA ARG A 12 3.32 -23.85 14.83
C ARG A 12 3.62 -22.48 15.42
N VAL A 13 2.59 -21.67 15.53
CA VAL A 13 2.66 -20.37 16.18
C VAL A 13 2.29 -20.58 17.65
N ASP A 14 3.15 -20.14 18.56
CA ASP A 14 2.86 -20.10 20.00
C ASP A 14 2.08 -18.80 20.31
N PRO A 15 0.79 -18.88 20.59
CA PRO A 15 -0.04 -17.68 20.83
C PRO A 15 0.37 -16.94 22.12
N VAL A 16 0.92 -17.65 23.11
CA VAL A 16 1.36 -17.05 24.37
C VAL A 16 2.60 -16.20 24.14
N MET A 17 3.59 -16.73 23.41
CA MET A 17 4.79 -15.99 23.04
C MET A 17 4.45 -14.77 22.17
N VAL A 18 3.54 -14.90 21.21
CA VAL A 18 3.09 -13.79 20.37
C VAL A 18 2.43 -12.70 21.21
N ALA A 19 1.53 -13.07 22.13
CA ALA A 19 0.86 -12.12 23.02
C ALA A 19 1.86 -11.39 23.93
N GLN A 20 2.82 -12.10 24.53
CA GLN A 20 3.87 -11.52 25.37
C GLN A 20 4.76 -10.55 24.58
N ARG A 21 5.16 -10.93 23.36
CA ARG A 21 5.98 -10.08 22.48
C ARG A 21 5.22 -8.82 22.06
N THR A 22 3.95 -8.94 21.70
CA THR A 22 3.10 -7.80 21.37
C THR A 22 2.95 -6.84 22.55
N ALA A 23 2.68 -7.37 23.77
CA ALA A 23 2.59 -6.57 24.98
C ALA A 23 3.90 -5.83 25.29
N SER A 24 5.06 -6.42 24.98
CA SER A 24 6.35 -5.78 25.20
C SER A 24 6.57 -4.52 24.36
N PHE A 25 5.96 -4.41 23.18
CA PHE A 25 6.03 -3.21 22.34
C PHE A 25 5.21 -2.06 22.92
N THR A 26 4.06 -2.35 23.53
CA THR A 26 3.19 -1.33 24.14
C THR A 26 3.66 -0.84 25.49
N SER A 27 4.56 -1.58 26.16
CA SER A 27 5.14 -1.20 27.45
C SER A 27 6.22 -0.12 27.34
N ARG A 28 6.73 0.13 26.14
CA ARG A 28 7.77 1.14 25.88
C ARG A 28 7.16 2.41 25.30
N SER A 29 7.49 3.57 25.86
CA SER A 29 7.12 4.85 25.29
C SER A 29 8.32 5.52 24.63
N ILE A 30 8.13 5.94 23.36
CA ILE A 30 9.07 6.80 22.65
C ILE A 30 8.75 8.24 23.03
N LYS A 31 9.77 9.05 23.41
CA LYS A 31 9.57 10.41 23.91
C LYS A 31 10.48 11.41 23.17
N LYS A 32 10.15 12.70 23.26
CA LYS A 32 10.93 13.83 22.75
C LYS A 32 11.31 13.65 21.26
N ASP A 33 12.54 13.91 20.93
CA ASP A 33 13.06 13.91 19.54
C ASP A 33 12.91 12.54 18.86
N ALA A 34 13.08 11.45 19.62
CA ALA A 34 12.87 10.10 19.08
C ALA A 34 11.41 9.86 18.67
N LYS A 35 10.44 10.45 19.41
CA LYS A 35 9.02 10.39 19.03
C LYS A 35 8.75 11.21 17.77
N ILE A 36 9.29 12.41 17.67
CA ILE A 36 9.15 13.28 16.49
C ILE A 36 9.77 12.60 15.26
N ALA A 37 10.98 12.07 15.39
CA ALA A 37 11.64 11.32 14.30
C ALA A 37 10.82 10.10 13.87
N GLY A 38 10.27 9.34 14.82
CA GLY A 38 9.41 8.19 14.52
C GLY A 38 8.09 8.58 13.83
N LEU A 39 7.47 9.71 14.19
CA LEU A 39 6.27 10.22 13.53
C LEU A 39 6.56 10.68 12.10
N ARG A 40 7.69 11.38 11.88
CA ARG A 40 8.12 11.77 10.53
C ARG A 40 8.43 10.57 9.66
N LEU A 41 9.13 9.58 10.21
CA LEU A 41 9.37 8.32 9.52
C LEU A 41 8.05 7.63 9.15
N ALA A 42 7.07 7.60 10.06
CA ALA A 42 5.76 7.03 9.76
C ALA A 42 5.07 7.77 8.59
N VAL A 43 5.10 9.10 8.55
CA VAL A 43 4.55 9.87 7.43
C VAL A 43 5.25 9.52 6.12
N SER A 44 6.58 9.44 6.09
CA SER A 44 7.35 9.12 4.88
C SER A 44 7.16 7.69 4.37
N MET A 45 6.47 6.84 5.12
CA MET A 45 6.16 5.45 4.76
C MET A 45 4.67 5.22 4.43
N VAL A 46 3.86 6.28 4.43
CA VAL A 46 2.42 6.17 4.12
C VAL A 46 2.20 6.05 2.62
N ASP A 47 1.33 5.13 2.22
CA ASP A 47 0.67 5.15 0.92
C ASP A 47 -0.68 5.87 1.10
N LEU A 48 -0.73 7.11 0.63
CA LEU A 48 -1.93 7.94 0.75
C LEU A 48 -2.97 7.47 -0.27
N THR A 49 -4.05 6.87 0.22
CA THR A 49 -4.95 6.06 -0.58
C THR A 49 -6.32 6.69 -0.76
N THR A 50 -6.88 6.56 -1.97
CA THR A 50 -8.31 6.74 -2.24
C THR A 50 -8.80 5.62 -3.15
N LEU A 51 -9.87 4.93 -2.73
CA LEU A 51 -10.44 3.77 -3.43
C LEU A 51 -11.98 3.87 -3.41
N GLU A 52 -12.47 5.02 -3.84
CA GLU A 52 -13.89 5.34 -3.87
C GLU A 52 -14.43 5.24 -5.31
N GLY A 53 -15.59 4.64 -5.48
CA GLY A 53 -16.24 4.59 -6.80
C GLY A 53 -16.59 5.95 -7.40
N LYS A 54 -16.51 7.02 -6.60
CA LYS A 54 -16.73 8.43 -7.01
C LYS A 54 -15.43 9.22 -7.20
N ASP A 55 -14.28 8.57 -7.21
CA ASP A 55 -13.01 9.25 -7.44
C ASP A 55 -13.00 9.93 -8.82
N SER A 56 -12.50 11.15 -8.84
CA SER A 56 -12.44 12.00 -10.02
C SER A 56 -11.05 12.57 -10.22
N PRO A 57 -10.69 13.01 -11.45
CA PRO A 57 -9.39 13.64 -11.69
C PRO A 57 -9.05 14.77 -10.71
N GLY A 58 -10.03 15.63 -10.39
CA GLY A 58 -9.85 16.72 -9.43
C GLY A 58 -9.53 16.23 -8.00
N LYS A 59 -10.15 15.12 -7.58
CA LYS A 59 -9.85 14.50 -6.28
C LYS A 59 -8.45 13.88 -6.27
N ILE A 60 -8.04 13.24 -7.36
CA ILE A 60 -6.67 12.66 -7.47
C ILE A 60 -5.62 13.79 -7.43
N HIS A 61 -5.79 14.88 -8.18
CA HIS A 61 -4.88 16.02 -8.10
C HIS A 61 -4.79 16.61 -6.68
N ALA A 62 -5.92 16.71 -5.97
CA ALA A 62 -5.92 17.17 -4.59
C ALA A 62 -5.18 16.20 -3.66
N LEU A 63 -5.35 14.89 -3.85
CA LEU A 63 -4.65 13.85 -3.11
C LEU A 63 -3.14 13.90 -3.36
N CYS A 64 -2.71 14.03 -4.62
CA CYS A 64 -1.29 14.14 -4.99
C CYS A 64 -0.63 15.37 -4.36
N ARG A 65 -1.29 16.55 -4.38
CA ARG A 65 -0.78 17.74 -3.67
C ARG A 65 -0.61 17.49 -2.17
N LYS A 66 -1.58 16.81 -1.54
CA LYS A 66 -1.51 16.43 -0.13
C LYS A 66 -0.41 15.39 0.13
N ALA A 67 -0.14 14.49 -0.81
CA ALA A 67 0.93 13.51 -0.70
C ALA A 67 2.32 14.17 -0.69
N VAL A 68 2.52 15.17 -1.54
CA VAL A 68 3.77 15.94 -1.61
C VAL A 68 3.97 16.84 -0.39
N CYS A 69 2.90 17.48 0.09
CA CYS A 69 2.92 18.37 1.25
C CYS A 69 1.72 18.05 2.16
N PRO A 70 1.88 17.07 3.07
CA PRO A 70 0.77 16.60 3.92
C PRO A 70 0.20 17.70 4.83
N ASP A 71 1.05 18.61 5.30
CA ASP A 71 0.66 19.79 6.09
C ASP A 71 1.64 20.94 5.83
N SER A 72 1.14 22.01 5.20
CA SER A 72 1.94 23.19 4.87
C SER A 72 2.31 24.05 6.08
N THR A 73 1.68 23.85 7.23
CA THR A 73 2.00 24.56 8.48
C THR A 73 3.22 23.98 9.19
N LEU A 74 3.59 22.73 8.87
CA LEU A 74 4.72 22.00 9.39
C LEU A 74 5.82 21.94 8.31
N GLY A 75 6.61 23.01 8.20
CA GLY A 75 7.53 23.25 7.09
C GLY A 75 8.63 22.20 6.86
N ASP A 76 8.79 21.24 7.76
CA ASP A 76 9.79 20.17 7.68
C ASP A 76 9.18 18.75 7.67
N LEU A 77 7.87 18.66 7.43
CA LEU A 77 7.21 17.36 7.31
C LEU A 77 7.58 16.71 5.96
N PRO A 78 8.01 15.44 5.94
CA PRO A 78 8.33 14.76 4.69
C PRO A 78 7.08 14.52 3.85
N SER A 79 7.24 14.36 2.53
CA SER A 79 6.22 13.78 1.66
C SER A 79 5.90 12.35 2.10
N VAL A 80 4.76 11.82 1.65
CA VAL A 80 4.43 10.40 1.82
C VAL A 80 5.21 9.54 0.82
N ALA A 81 5.19 8.22 0.99
CA ALA A 81 5.88 7.28 0.10
C ALA A 81 5.22 7.20 -1.28
N ALA A 82 3.91 6.99 -1.30
CA ALA A 82 3.16 6.81 -2.53
C ALA A 82 1.72 7.37 -2.43
N VAL A 83 1.10 7.53 -3.59
CA VAL A 83 -0.35 7.68 -3.73
C VAL A 83 -0.91 6.38 -4.31
N CYS A 84 -1.88 5.76 -3.62
CA CYS A 84 -2.50 4.52 -4.07
C CYS A 84 -3.92 4.78 -4.57
N VAL A 85 -4.20 4.31 -5.79
CA VAL A 85 -5.45 4.56 -6.51
C VAL A 85 -5.96 3.32 -7.26
N TYR A 86 -7.17 3.39 -7.80
CA TYR A 86 -7.64 2.40 -8.78
C TYR A 86 -6.91 2.52 -10.13
N PRO A 87 -6.81 1.43 -10.92
CA PRO A 87 -6.13 1.42 -12.22
C PRO A 87 -6.53 2.57 -13.15
N ALA A 88 -7.82 2.91 -13.20
CA ALA A 88 -8.34 4.00 -14.05
C ALA A 88 -7.81 5.40 -13.68
N MET A 89 -7.21 5.57 -12.51
CA MET A 89 -6.68 6.85 -12.01
C MET A 89 -5.15 6.92 -12.04
N VAL A 90 -4.47 5.84 -12.42
CA VAL A 90 -3.00 5.74 -12.39
C VAL A 90 -2.34 6.83 -13.22
N ARG A 91 -2.71 6.96 -14.50
CA ARG A 91 -2.13 7.98 -15.39
C ARG A 91 -2.23 9.39 -14.81
N ILE A 92 -3.39 9.73 -14.24
CA ILE A 92 -3.62 11.05 -13.63
C ILE A 92 -2.71 11.27 -12.42
N ALA A 93 -2.51 10.23 -11.60
CA ALA A 93 -1.62 10.31 -10.44
C ALA A 93 -0.16 10.42 -10.88
N VAL A 94 0.28 9.63 -11.88
CA VAL A 94 1.64 9.67 -12.45
C VAL A 94 1.97 11.09 -12.96
N GLU A 95 1.09 11.66 -13.80
CA GLU A 95 1.27 13.02 -14.33
C GLU A 95 1.31 14.08 -13.22
N ALA A 96 0.46 13.94 -12.18
CA ALA A 96 0.39 14.89 -11.07
C ALA A 96 1.58 14.79 -10.10
N LEU A 97 2.28 13.66 -10.08
CA LEU A 97 3.42 13.39 -9.18
C LEU A 97 4.77 13.49 -9.88
N GLU A 98 4.80 13.80 -11.19
CA GLU A 98 6.03 13.90 -11.95
C GLU A 98 7.04 14.86 -11.26
N GLY A 99 8.27 14.40 -11.08
CA GLY A 99 9.34 15.17 -10.47
C GLY A 99 9.26 15.37 -8.95
N THR A 100 8.24 14.82 -8.27
CA THR A 100 8.06 15.01 -6.81
C THR A 100 8.78 13.98 -5.94
N GLY A 101 9.15 12.84 -6.50
CA GLY A 101 9.71 11.70 -5.76
C GLY A 101 8.68 10.84 -5.01
N VAL A 102 7.38 11.23 -4.99
CA VAL A 102 6.29 10.39 -4.48
C VAL A 102 5.89 9.39 -5.57
N ARG A 103 5.76 8.12 -5.21
CA ARG A 103 5.43 7.05 -6.14
C ARG A 103 3.93 6.94 -6.40
N THR A 104 3.59 6.28 -7.50
CA THR A 104 2.20 5.90 -7.81
C THR A 104 2.02 4.40 -7.59
N ALA A 105 1.16 4.02 -6.66
CA ALA A 105 0.72 2.66 -6.43
C ALA A 105 -0.68 2.44 -7.02
N SER A 106 -0.93 1.25 -7.54
CA SER A 106 -2.25 0.85 -8.02
C SER A 106 -2.72 -0.42 -7.32
N VAL A 107 -3.94 -0.41 -6.79
CA VAL A 107 -4.57 -1.67 -6.42
C VAL A 107 -4.81 -2.50 -7.68
N ALA A 108 -4.69 -3.82 -7.57
CA ALA A 108 -4.94 -4.72 -8.68
C ALA A 108 -5.34 -6.12 -8.19
N THR A 109 -5.50 -7.03 -9.14
CA THR A 109 -5.84 -8.44 -8.95
C THR A 109 -7.24 -8.68 -8.39
N GLY A 110 -8.20 -7.86 -8.84
CA GLY A 110 -9.60 -7.98 -8.48
C GLY A 110 -9.91 -7.42 -7.09
N PHE A 111 -9.23 -6.33 -6.71
CA PHE A 111 -9.48 -5.65 -5.44
C PHE A 111 -10.99 -5.26 -5.30
N PRO A 112 -11.62 -5.44 -4.10
CA PRO A 112 -11.02 -5.88 -2.84
C PRO A 112 -11.09 -7.41 -2.62
N ALA A 113 -11.80 -8.17 -3.44
CA ALA A 113 -12.14 -9.57 -3.16
C ALA A 113 -11.11 -10.58 -3.69
N GLY A 114 -10.43 -10.27 -4.79
CA GLY A 114 -9.49 -11.17 -5.45
C GLY A 114 -10.17 -12.38 -6.12
N GLN A 115 -11.46 -12.28 -6.47
CA GLN A 115 -12.26 -13.40 -6.99
C GLN A 115 -12.60 -13.28 -8.49
N THR A 116 -11.75 -12.60 -9.23
CA THR A 116 -11.84 -12.55 -10.69
C THR A 116 -10.95 -13.63 -11.34
N PRO A 117 -11.22 -14.04 -12.59
CA PRO A 117 -10.37 -14.96 -13.32
C PRO A 117 -8.92 -14.53 -13.36
N LEU A 118 -7.96 -15.46 -13.38
CA LEU A 118 -6.53 -15.17 -13.31
C LEU A 118 -6.08 -14.24 -14.43
N GLU A 119 -6.51 -14.50 -15.68
CA GLU A 119 -6.11 -13.66 -16.81
C GLU A 119 -6.57 -12.21 -16.64
N SER A 120 -7.80 -11.97 -16.18
CA SER A 120 -8.28 -10.61 -15.90
C SER A 120 -7.44 -9.91 -14.83
N ARG A 121 -6.99 -10.65 -13.81
CA ARG A 121 -6.11 -10.09 -12.76
C ARG A 121 -4.73 -9.74 -13.31
N LEU A 122 -4.19 -10.57 -14.20
CA LEU A 122 -2.91 -10.30 -14.85
C LEU A 122 -3.00 -9.12 -15.82
N ASP A 123 -4.10 -8.99 -16.54
CA ASP A 123 -4.34 -7.87 -17.45
C ASP A 123 -4.50 -6.55 -16.67
N GLU A 124 -5.14 -6.57 -15.50
CA GLU A 124 -5.25 -5.41 -14.62
C GLU A 124 -3.86 -4.92 -14.16
N VAL A 125 -2.97 -5.85 -13.78
CA VAL A 125 -1.57 -5.52 -13.43
C VAL A 125 -0.82 -4.94 -14.64
N ARG A 126 -0.91 -5.60 -15.81
CA ARG A 126 -0.26 -5.12 -17.05
C ARG A 126 -0.74 -3.72 -17.42
N SER A 127 -2.03 -3.47 -17.30
CA SER A 127 -2.62 -2.16 -17.57
C SER A 127 -2.09 -1.09 -16.61
N SER A 128 -2.10 -1.36 -15.31
CA SER A 128 -1.62 -0.40 -14.30
C SER A 128 -0.14 -0.06 -14.50
N VAL A 129 0.70 -1.06 -14.75
CA VAL A 129 2.13 -0.85 -15.05
C VAL A 129 2.30 -0.09 -16.37
N GLY A 130 1.52 -0.41 -17.39
CA GLY A 130 1.52 0.29 -18.68
C GLY A 130 1.10 1.77 -18.59
N GLU A 131 0.26 2.12 -17.61
CA GLU A 131 -0.12 3.50 -17.28
C GLU A 131 0.90 4.23 -16.40
N GLY A 132 1.98 3.55 -15.95
CA GLY A 132 3.10 4.12 -15.22
C GLY A 132 3.06 3.90 -13.71
N ALA A 133 2.28 2.96 -13.18
CA ALA A 133 2.36 2.62 -11.77
C ALA A 133 3.74 2.09 -11.40
N ASP A 134 4.33 2.64 -10.35
CA ASP A 134 5.60 2.19 -9.77
C ASP A 134 5.43 0.93 -8.91
N GLU A 135 4.26 0.79 -8.29
CA GLU A 135 3.95 -0.25 -7.32
C GLU A 135 2.57 -0.86 -7.57
N ILE A 136 2.44 -2.16 -7.32
CA ILE A 136 1.17 -2.88 -7.40
C ILE A 136 0.79 -3.40 -6.01
N ASP A 137 -0.34 -2.92 -5.51
CA ASP A 137 -0.98 -3.41 -4.30
C ASP A 137 -1.95 -4.54 -4.66
N MET A 138 -1.45 -5.77 -4.59
CA MET A 138 -2.18 -6.95 -5.07
C MET A 138 -3.03 -7.62 -3.99
N VAL A 139 -4.20 -8.08 -4.37
CA VAL A 139 -5.05 -8.91 -3.52
C VAL A 139 -4.75 -10.39 -3.72
N ILE A 140 -4.42 -11.10 -2.64
CA ILE A 140 -4.26 -12.55 -2.67
C ILE A 140 -5.62 -13.28 -2.74
N SER A 141 -5.64 -14.44 -3.38
CA SER A 141 -6.81 -15.32 -3.38
C SER A 141 -6.97 -16.00 -2.01
N ARG A 142 -7.54 -15.29 -1.03
CA ARG A 142 -7.63 -15.74 0.37
C ARG A 142 -8.33 -17.10 0.51
N GLY A 143 -9.41 -17.31 -0.23
CA GLY A 143 -10.12 -18.59 -0.23
C GLY A 143 -9.25 -19.77 -0.67
N ALA A 144 -8.44 -19.58 -1.73
CA ALA A 144 -7.51 -20.61 -2.21
C ALA A 144 -6.30 -20.80 -1.28
N LEU A 145 -5.94 -19.77 -0.48
CA LEU A 145 -4.87 -19.87 0.51
C LEU A 145 -5.31 -20.66 1.75
N LEU A 146 -6.60 -20.59 2.11
CA LEU A 146 -7.16 -21.17 3.34
C LEU A 146 -7.75 -22.59 3.11
N SER A 147 -7.90 -23.05 1.86
CA SER A 147 -8.38 -24.38 1.50
C SER A 147 -7.24 -25.35 1.21
#